data_70115e4473332ba418efb398e6cac3c0
#
_entry.id   70115e4473332ba418efb398e6cac3c0
#
_cell.length_a   1.000
_cell.length_b   1.000
_cell.length_c   1.000
_cell.angle_alpha   90.00
_cell.angle_beta   90.00
_cell.angle_gamma   90.00
#
_symmetry.space_group_name_H-M   'P 1'
#
loop_
_entity.id
_entity.type
_entity.pdbx_description
1 polymer ?
#
loop_
_entity_poly.entity_id
_entity_poly.type
_entity_poly.pdbx_seq_one_letter_code
_entity_poly.pdbx_strand_id
1 'polypeptide(L)'
;MNGGTYMKAVVLCGGRGERLMPMTDRRPAALLRLCGKEILLFTLEMLEKAGFEEAVLAVGYGSEQVERLLDEKYSGKIKLHMINTAGKSTAQAVRTAMCDETEILAVECNCICTHPLDEIIKVHLSHDTFCTALAYDTENKPAGIYILKRELFESLNPEKPMDMTEDIIPEAVKSGEAVLLDGKGYYKRITTPEAFLNCQRHMLYNENMSQRLTENNFSGAAIGEPVYIGENVSVMSGSVIESGSVIDNNAVVKGGKVNGYVGIGSVVSERCDINSAVVCRGAVLDSGVKCGEYSVIGEKAHIASEAVIEKGVGIWSGKTVEKGARLYENVKRSSDSRLVIDENGECSLWGGEATAQKAMLFGLCAASAAKKGRSIVTVYGSDESLLLKQALDCGICQAGXXXXXXXXXXXISELSYAVNRFGGEFGILIGANISGHARLISAGGMLPDEKLLDRIGSIXXVWGFLRRVV
;
A
#
# COMPACT_ATOMS: atom_id res chain seq x y z
N MET A 1 -6.80 -25.69 -34.84
CA MET A 1 -5.61 -24.99 -35.35
C MET A 1 -4.91 -24.33 -34.18
N ASN A 2 -3.79 -24.89 -33.75
CA ASN A 2 -3.01 -24.31 -32.64
C ASN A 2 -2.15 -23.18 -33.22
N GLY A 3 -2.75 -22.02 -33.45
CA GLY A 3 -1.99 -20.83 -33.75
C GLY A 3 -1.60 -20.21 -32.44
N GLY A 4 -0.37 -20.40 -32.01
CA GLY A 4 0.17 -19.67 -30.86
C GLY A 4 0.02 -18.18 -31.11
N THR A 5 -0.33 -17.44 -30.08
CA THR A 5 -0.47 -15.99 -30.17
C THR A 5 0.95 -15.40 -30.34
N TYR A 6 1.25 -14.82 -31.51
CA TYR A 6 2.56 -14.21 -31.78
C TYR A 6 2.79 -12.91 -30.97
N MET A 7 1.79 -12.44 -30.26
CA MET A 7 1.81 -11.21 -29.48
C MET A 7 2.21 -11.51 -28.02
N LYS A 8 3.01 -10.66 -27.42
CA LYS A 8 3.35 -10.77 -26.00
C LYS A 8 2.31 -10.06 -25.14
N ALA A 9 2.14 -10.55 -23.91
CA ALA A 9 1.30 -9.89 -22.91
C ALA A 9 2.16 -8.98 -22.03
N VAL A 10 1.61 -7.81 -21.64
CA VAL A 10 2.18 -6.93 -20.64
C VAL A 10 1.17 -6.83 -19.48
N VAL A 11 1.59 -7.17 -18.26
CA VAL A 11 0.73 -7.12 -17.07
C VAL A 11 1.21 -5.97 -16.17
N LEU A 12 0.35 -4.98 -15.96
CA LEU A 12 0.69 -3.79 -15.15
C LEU A 12 0.45 -4.06 -13.68
N CYS A 13 1.50 -4.41 -12.93
CA CYS A 13 1.46 -4.76 -11.51
C CYS A 13 2.09 -3.71 -10.59
N GLY A 14 2.55 -2.57 -11.14
CA GLY A 14 3.39 -1.61 -10.42
C GLY A 14 2.67 -0.55 -9.59
N GLY A 15 1.35 -0.48 -9.69
CA GLY A 15 0.57 0.58 -9.03
C GLY A 15 0.46 0.44 -7.52
N ARG A 16 0.53 1.55 -6.80
CA ARG A 16 0.37 1.57 -5.33
C ARG A 16 -1.05 1.30 -4.86
N GLY A 17 -2.06 1.45 -5.73
CA GLY A 17 -3.46 1.24 -5.34
C GLY A 17 -3.92 2.24 -4.27
N GLU A 18 -3.63 3.51 -4.44
CA GLU A 18 -3.89 4.55 -3.41
C GLU A 18 -5.34 4.61 -2.94
N ARG A 19 -6.28 4.41 -3.85
CA ARG A 19 -7.72 4.42 -3.52
C ARG A 19 -8.17 3.18 -2.72
N LEU A 20 -7.31 2.15 -2.65
CA LEU A 20 -7.54 0.94 -1.86
C LEU A 20 -6.89 1.01 -0.47
N MET A 21 -6.08 2.05 -0.19
CA MET A 21 -5.46 2.17 1.12
C MET A 21 -6.51 2.23 2.22
N PRO A 22 -6.26 1.57 3.36
CA PRO A 22 -4.99 0.95 3.78
C PRO A 22 -4.78 -0.52 3.39
N MET A 23 -5.62 -1.12 2.54
CA MET A 23 -5.40 -2.50 2.09
C MET A 23 -4.06 -2.67 1.35
N THR A 24 -3.61 -1.60 0.69
CA THR A 24 -2.44 -1.60 -0.18
C THR A 24 -1.27 -0.77 0.38
N ASP A 25 -1.32 -0.36 1.65
CA ASP A 25 -0.23 0.43 2.22
C ASP A 25 1.07 -0.37 2.39
N ARG A 26 0.99 -1.70 2.40
CA ARG A 26 2.15 -2.60 2.54
C ARG A 26 2.29 -3.63 1.41
N ARG A 27 1.40 -3.60 0.41
CA ARG A 27 1.45 -4.54 -0.72
C ARG A 27 0.80 -3.94 -1.96
N PRO A 28 1.24 -4.30 -3.17
CA PRO A 28 0.56 -3.84 -4.38
C PRO A 28 -0.83 -4.47 -4.53
N ALA A 29 -1.70 -3.76 -5.26
CA ALA A 29 -3.08 -4.22 -5.50
C ALA A 29 -3.13 -5.62 -6.16
N ALA A 30 -2.17 -5.92 -7.02
CA ALA A 30 -2.06 -7.22 -7.69
C ALA A 30 -1.95 -8.41 -6.71
N LEU A 31 -1.52 -8.15 -5.46
CA LEU A 31 -1.37 -9.17 -4.43
C LEU A 31 -2.55 -9.24 -3.44
N LEU A 32 -3.61 -8.48 -3.67
CA LEU A 32 -4.85 -8.65 -2.90
C LEU A 32 -5.48 -9.99 -3.26
N ARG A 33 -6.12 -10.63 -2.28
CA ARG A 33 -6.69 -11.97 -2.44
C ARG A 33 -8.20 -11.93 -2.57
N LEU A 34 -8.70 -12.62 -3.57
CA LEU A 34 -10.12 -12.86 -3.78
C LEU A 34 -10.38 -14.35 -3.57
N CYS A 35 -11.18 -14.67 -2.56
CA CYS A 35 -11.50 -16.07 -2.23
C CYS A 35 -10.24 -16.95 -2.22
N GLY A 36 -9.23 -16.50 -1.45
CA GLY A 36 -8.00 -17.27 -1.22
C GLY A 36 -6.91 -17.18 -2.29
N LYS A 37 -7.14 -16.47 -3.41
CA LYS A 37 -6.21 -16.44 -4.53
C LYS A 37 -5.88 -14.99 -4.93
N GLU A 38 -4.63 -14.69 -5.20
CA GLU A 38 -4.16 -13.34 -5.54
C GLU A 38 -4.63 -12.91 -6.93
N ILE A 39 -4.95 -11.61 -7.10
CA ILE A 39 -5.46 -11.05 -8.37
C ILE A 39 -4.49 -11.36 -9.52
N LEU A 40 -3.18 -11.25 -9.30
CA LEU A 40 -2.17 -11.56 -10.32
C LEU A 40 -2.32 -12.99 -10.88
N LEU A 41 -2.61 -13.96 -10.00
CA LEU A 41 -2.76 -15.35 -10.44
C LEU A 41 -4.00 -15.56 -11.33
N PHE A 42 -5.09 -14.81 -11.08
CA PHE A 42 -6.26 -14.81 -11.99
C PHE A 42 -5.88 -14.23 -13.36
N THR A 43 -5.09 -13.15 -13.37
CA THR A 43 -4.64 -12.53 -14.62
C THR A 43 -3.76 -13.49 -15.42
N LEU A 44 -2.81 -14.17 -14.77
CA LEU A 44 -1.92 -15.12 -15.44
C LEU A 44 -2.71 -16.32 -16.01
N GLU A 45 -3.69 -16.84 -15.26
CA GLU A 45 -4.56 -17.92 -15.77
C GLU A 45 -5.38 -17.49 -16.98
N MET A 46 -5.87 -16.25 -16.98
CA MET A 46 -6.61 -15.70 -18.12
C MET A 46 -5.72 -15.68 -19.37
N LEU A 47 -4.46 -15.25 -19.23
CA LEU A 47 -3.48 -15.23 -20.32
C LEU A 47 -3.14 -16.64 -20.78
N GLU A 48 -2.94 -17.59 -19.85
CA GLU A 48 -2.68 -19.00 -20.20
C GLU A 48 -3.83 -19.62 -21.02
N LYS A 49 -5.05 -19.37 -20.59
CA LYS A 49 -6.26 -19.86 -21.31
C LYS A 49 -6.34 -19.29 -22.73
N ALA A 50 -5.84 -18.10 -22.94
CA ALA A 50 -5.79 -17.45 -24.26
C ALA A 50 -4.57 -17.87 -25.10
N GLY A 51 -3.69 -18.72 -24.57
CA GLY A 51 -2.55 -19.28 -25.31
C GLY A 51 -1.31 -18.43 -25.33
N PHE A 52 -1.17 -17.44 -24.41
CA PHE A 52 0.07 -16.66 -24.31
C PHE A 52 1.19 -17.53 -23.73
N GLU A 53 2.36 -17.49 -24.35
CA GLU A 53 3.55 -18.25 -23.94
C GLU A 53 4.56 -17.37 -23.17
N GLU A 54 4.52 -16.04 -23.37
CA GLU A 54 5.40 -15.09 -22.68
C GLU A 54 4.59 -13.88 -22.19
N ALA A 55 4.98 -13.37 -21.03
CA ALA A 55 4.41 -12.12 -20.50
C ALA A 55 5.47 -11.29 -19.77
N VAL A 56 5.37 -9.97 -19.93
CA VAL A 56 6.20 -9.01 -19.22
C VAL A 56 5.38 -8.43 -18.05
N LEU A 57 5.89 -8.58 -16.85
CA LEU A 57 5.27 -7.99 -15.65
C LEU A 57 5.92 -6.63 -15.40
N ALA A 58 5.16 -5.56 -15.62
CA ALA A 58 5.60 -4.19 -15.32
C ALA A 58 5.38 -3.94 -13.83
N VAL A 59 6.45 -4.08 -13.04
CA VAL A 59 6.41 -4.01 -11.58
C VAL A 59 6.97 -2.68 -11.07
N GLY A 60 6.61 -2.33 -9.87
CA GLY A 60 7.08 -1.10 -9.20
C GLY A 60 6.99 -1.27 -7.70
N TYR A 61 6.00 -0.64 -7.09
CA TYR A 61 5.75 -0.78 -5.66
C TYR A 61 5.56 -2.27 -5.30
N GLY A 62 6.36 -2.77 -4.35
CA GLY A 62 6.27 -4.15 -3.86
C GLY A 62 6.77 -5.22 -4.83
N SER A 63 7.67 -4.88 -5.76
CA SER A 63 8.21 -5.83 -6.75
C SER A 63 8.75 -7.12 -6.15
N GLU A 64 9.48 -7.03 -5.01
CA GLU A 64 10.00 -8.21 -4.30
C GLU A 64 8.89 -9.14 -3.79
N GLN A 65 7.72 -8.57 -3.45
CA GLN A 65 6.58 -9.36 -3.01
C GLN A 65 5.92 -10.08 -4.20
N VAL A 66 5.92 -9.44 -5.38
CA VAL A 66 5.43 -10.05 -6.62
C VAL A 66 6.33 -11.23 -6.98
N GLU A 67 7.65 -11.02 -6.99
CA GLU A 67 8.64 -12.06 -7.27
C GLU A 67 8.46 -13.25 -6.33
N ARG A 68 8.37 -13.00 -5.04
CA ARG A 68 8.15 -14.05 -4.03
C ARG A 68 6.85 -14.83 -4.28
N LEU A 69 5.76 -14.13 -4.61
CA LEU A 69 4.49 -14.80 -4.93
C LEU A 69 4.67 -15.77 -6.10
N LEU A 70 5.37 -15.32 -7.16
CA LEU A 70 5.59 -16.14 -8.35
C LEU A 70 6.43 -17.38 -8.01
N ASP A 71 7.51 -17.20 -7.28
CA ASP A 71 8.38 -18.30 -6.85
C ASP A 71 7.64 -19.33 -5.99
N GLU A 72 6.76 -18.87 -5.10
CA GLU A 72 6.05 -19.74 -4.15
C GLU A 72 4.80 -20.40 -4.72
N LYS A 73 4.08 -19.72 -5.63
CA LYS A 73 2.72 -20.15 -6.01
C LYS A 73 2.47 -20.29 -7.49
N TYR A 74 3.28 -19.68 -8.36
CA TYR A 74 3.01 -19.78 -9.78
C TYR A 74 3.63 -21.06 -10.35
N SER A 75 2.77 -21.93 -10.87
CA SER A 75 3.17 -23.20 -11.50
C SER A 75 2.69 -23.28 -12.96
N GLY A 76 2.31 -22.13 -13.52
CA GLY A 76 1.81 -22.07 -14.90
C GLY A 76 2.93 -22.12 -15.93
N LYS A 77 2.54 -22.08 -17.19
CA LYS A 77 3.44 -22.32 -18.36
C LYS A 77 3.99 -21.04 -18.97
N ILE A 78 3.40 -19.87 -18.65
CA ILE A 78 3.86 -18.61 -19.24
C ILE A 78 5.27 -18.29 -18.72
N LYS A 79 6.17 -18.00 -19.64
CA LYS A 79 7.51 -17.51 -19.32
C LYS A 79 7.38 -16.03 -18.90
N LEU A 80 7.71 -15.73 -17.65
CA LEU A 80 7.53 -14.41 -17.09
C LEU A 80 8.85 -13.61 -17.05
N HIS A 81 8.78 -12.35 -17.48
CA HIS A 81 9.89 -11.39 -17.40
C HIS A 81 9.45 -10.18 -16.59
N MET A 82 10.22 -9.78 -15.60
CA MET A 82 9.89 -8.63 -14.77
C MET A 82 10.69 -7.41 -15.22
N ILE A 83 10.00 -6.27 -15.38
CA ILE A 83 10.62 -4.98 -15.74
C ILE A 83 10.21 -3.95 -14.68
N ASN A 84 11.18 -3.22 -14.13
CA ASN A 84 10.92 -2.18 -13.14
C ASN A 84 10.36 -0.92 -13.81
N THR A 85 9.15 -0.53 -13.40
CA THR A 85 8.46 0.67 -13.87
C THR A 85 8.08 1.60 -12.70
N ALA A 86 8.81 1.51 -11.59
CA ALA A 86 8.54 2.35 -10.41
C ALA A 86 8.60 3.85 -10.79
N GLY A 87 7.62 4.60 -10.33
CA GLY A 87 7.52 6.04 -10.61
C GLY A 87 6.96 6.41 -11.98
N LYS A 88 6.65 5.42 -12.83
CA LYS A 88 6.10 5.66 -14.16
C LYS A 88 4.56 5.69 -14.13
N SER A 89 3.96 6.51 -15.00
CA SER A 89 2.52 6.47 -15.28
C SER A 89 2.18 5.17 -16.04
N THR A 90 0.90 4.84 -16.18
CA THR A 90 0.49 3.61 -16.88
C THR A 90 1.00 3.61 -18.33
N ALA A 91 0.92 4.75 -19.02
CA ALA A 91 1.42 4.86 -20.40
C ALA A 91 2.94 4.64 -20.49
N GLN A 92 3.69 5.29 -19.60
CA GLN A 92 5.15 5.11 -19.54
C GLN A 92 5.53 3.67 -19.17
N ALA A 93 4.76 3.02 -18.29
CA ALA A 93 4.99 1.63 -17.90
C ALA A 93 4.74 0.68 -19.09
N VAL A 94 3.64 0.86 -19.80
CA VAL A 94 3.31 0.07 -20.99
C VAL A 94 4.41 0.23 -22.05
N ARG A 95 4.76 1.49 -22.38
CA ARG A 95 5.80 1.80 -23.36
C ARG A 95 7.15 1.16 -23.02
N THR A 96 7.52 1.18 -21.72
CA THR A 96 8.77 0.55 -21.25
C THR A 96 8.69 -0.99 -21.37
N ALA A 97 7.56 -1.56 -20.95
CA ALA A 97 7.38 -3.02 -20.92
C ALA A 97 7.21 -3.62 -22.34
N MET A 98 6.82 -2.80 -23.29
CA MET A 98 6.73 -3.19 -24.69
C MET A 98 8.09 -3.64 -25.28
N CYS A 99 9.21 -3.11 -24.76
CA CYS A 99 10.57 -3.38 -25.23
C CYS A 99 10.65 -3.16 -26.76
N ASP A 100 11.01 -4.19 -27.52
CA ASP A 100 11.12 -4.10 -28.99
C ASP A 100 9.87 -4.58 -29.72
N GLU A 101 8.80 -4.95 -29.01
CA GLU A 101 7.57 -5.43 -29.62
C GLU A 101 6.84 -4.30 -30.34
N THR A 102 6.30 -4.61 -31.52
CA THR A 102 5.48 -3.65 -32.28
C THR A 102 4.04 -3.64 -31.79
N GLU A 103 3.57 -4.73 -31.19
CA GLU A 103 2.20 -4.92 -30.77
C GLU A 103 2.13 -5.78 -29.52
N ILE A 104 1.29 -5.42 -28.56
CA ILE A 104 1.11 -6.16 -27.29
C ILE A 104 -0.33 -6.19 -26.84
N LEU A 105 -0.68 -7.20 -26.04
CA LEU A 105 -1.87 -7.19 -25.18
C LEU A 105 -1.45 -6.65 -23.80
N ALA A 106 -2.07 -5.59 -23.33
CA ALA A 106 -1.82 -5.06 -21.99
C ALA A 106 -3.00 -5.35 -21.06
N VAL A 107 -2.71 -5.74 -19.82
CA VAL A 107 -3.70 -6.01 -18.77
C VAL A 107 -3.31 -5.26 -17.50
N GLU A 108 -4.20 -4.41 -17.00
CA GLU A 108 -4.03 -3.78 -15.69
C GLU A 108 -4.41 -4.78 -14.59
N CYS A 109 -3.43 -5.13 -13.74
CA CYS A 109 -3.60 -6.18 -12.72
C CYS A 109 -4.27 -5.67 -11.44
N ASN A 110 -5.39 -4.96 -11.63
CA ASN A 110 -6.29 -4.52 -10.56
C ASN A 110 -7.75 -4.79 -10.96
N CYS A 111 -7.96 -5.78 -11.83
CA CYS A 111 -9.31 -6.13 -12.26
C CYS A 111 -9.48 -7.65 -12.37
N ILE A 112 -10.74 -8.07 -12.35
CA ILE A 112 -11.15 -9.43 -12.72
C ILE A 112 -11.98 -9.30 -13.99
N CYS A 113 -11.67 -10.14 -14.97
CA CYS A 113 -12.36 -10.16 -16.26
C CYS A 113 -12.58 -11.61 -16.71
N THR A 114 -13.80 -11.91 -17.18
CA THR A 114 -14.12 -13.23 -17.73
C THR A 114 -14.32 -13.19 -19.25
N HIS A 115 -14.09 -12.04 -19.90
CA HIS A 115 -14.17 -11.93 -21.37
C HIS A 115 -13.10 -12.81 -22.01
N PRO A 116 -13.48 -13.62 -23.04
CA PRO A 116 -12.51 -14.44 -23.77
C PRO A 116 -11.52 -13.54 -24.55
N LEU A 117 -10.22 -13.62 -24.23
CA LEU A 117 -9.22 -12.76 -24.86
C LEU A 117 -9.03 -13.01 -26.36
N ASP A 118 -9.38 -14.20 -26.85
CA ASP A 118 -9.35 -14.48 -28.29
C ASP A 118 -10.33 -13.61 -29.09
N GLU A 119 -11.38 -13.12 -28.47
CA GLU A 119 -12.35 -12.22 -29.14
C GLU A 119 -11.73 -10.83 -29.37
N ILE A 120 -11.06 -10.24 -28.37
CA ILE A 120 -10.42 -8.93 -28.56
C ILE A 120 -9.26 -9.05 -29.57
N ILE A 121 -8.53 -10.17 -29.58
CA ILE A 121 -7.48 -10.44 -30.56
C ILE A 121 -8.06 -10.47 -31.99
N LYS A 122 -9.15 -11.22 -32.19
CA LYS A 122 -9.84 -11.31 -33.50
C LYS A 122 -10.32 -9.95 -33.98
N VAL A 123 -10.91 -9.16 -33.10
CA VAL A 123 -11.39 -7.82 -33.46
C VAL A 123 -10.21 -6.92 -33.83
N HIS A 124 -9.14 -6.94 -33.04
CA HIS A 124 -7.94 -6.13 -33.33
C HIS A 124 -7.35 -6.47 -34.70
N LEU A 125 -7.24 -7.74 -35.02
CA LEU A 125 -6.72 -8.20 -36.32
C LEU A 125 -7.67 -7.91 -37.50
N SER A 126 -8.94 -7.58 -37.26
CA SER A 126 -9.92 -7.27 -38.32
C SER A 126 -9.97 -5.77 -38.67
N HIS A 127 -9.32 -4.91 -37.91
CA HIS A 127 -9.28 -3.47 -38.08
C HIS A 127 -7.84 -2.98 -38.19
N ASP A 128 -7.63 -1.93 -38.97
CA ASP A 128 -6.31 -1.28 -39.05
C ASP A 128 -6.26 -0.05 -38.12
N THR A 129 -6.42 -0.33 -36.82
CA THR A 129 -6.33 0.70 -35.80
C THR A 129 -5.11 0.47 -34.91
N PHE A 130 -4.69 1.50 -34.19
CA PHE A 130 -3.54 1.41 -33.29
C PHE A 130 -3.90 0.81 -31.92
N CYS A 131 -5.19 0.77 -31.58
CA CYS A 131 -5.62 0.22 -30.30
C CYS A 131 -7.00 -0.44 -30.40
N THR A 132 -7.19 -1.54 -29.68
CA THR A 132 -8.50 -2.16 -29.41
C THR A 132 -8.61 -2.37 -27.92
N ALA A 133 -9.61 -1.77 -27.27
CA ALA A 133 -9.78 -1.89 -25.81
C ALA A 133 -11.16 -2.44 -25.48
N LEU A 134 -11.26 -3.19 -24.40
CA LEU A 134 -12.56 -3.61 -23.87
C LEU A 134 -13.29 -2.45 -23.20
N ALA A 135 -14.60 -2.42 -23.28
CA ALA A 135 -15.46 -1.49 -22.54
C ALA A 135 -16.64 -2.25 -21.94
N TYR A 136 -17.10 -1.85 -20.77
CA TYR A 136 -18.11 -2.61 -19.99
C TYR A 136 -19.26 -1.75 -19.45
N ASP A 137 -19.33 -0.50 -19.85
CA ASP A 137 -20.41 0.36 -19.38
C ASP A 137 -21.05 1.18 -20.51
N THR A 138 -22.18 1.77 -20.21
CA THR A 138 -22.91 2.60 -21.15
C THR A 138 -22.18 3.91 -21.49
N GLU A 139 -21.13 4.26 -20.75
CA GLU A 139 -20.31 5.45 -21.00
C GLU A 139 -19.11 5.15 -21.90
N ASN A 140 -18.98 3.89 -22.34
CA ASN A 140 -17.89 3.42 -23.21
C ASN A 140 -16.51 3.73 -22.63
N LYS A 141 -16.36 3.58 -21.31
CA LYS A 141 -15.07 3.75 -20.66
C LYS A 141 -14.18 2.53 -20.90
N PRO A 142 -12.92 2.73 -21.31
CA PRO A 142 -12.02 1.60 -21.50
C PRO A 142 -11.82 0.79 -20.19
N ALA A 143 -11.92 -0.50 -20.30
CA ALA A 143 -11.48 -1.42 -19.26
C ALA A 143 -9.94 -1.51 -19.30
N GLY A 144 -9.33 -2.02 -18.24
CA GLY A 144 -7.88 -2.18 -18.16
C GLY A 144 -7.34 -3.37 -18.97
N ILE A 145 -7.94 -3.68 -20.12
CA ILE A 145 -7.52 -4.76 -21.04
C ILE A 145 -7.60 -4.20 -22.46
N TYR A 146 -6.45 -4.14 -23.12
CA TYR A 146 -6.37 -3.53 -24.45
C TYR A 146 -5.19 -4.08 -25.24
N ILE A 147 -5.34 -4.17 -26.57
CA ILE A 147 -4.26 -4.46 -27.51
C ILE A 147 -3.85 -3.13 -28.12
N LEU A 148 -2.55 -2.92 -28.27
CA LEU A 148 -2.06 -1.68 -28.87
C LEU A 148 -0.79 -1.88 -29.67
N LYS A 149 -0.66 -1.08 -30.71
CA LYS A 149 0.53 -0.96 -31.55
C LYS A 149 1.43 0.15 -31.02
N ARG A 150 2.72 0.03 -31.26
CA ARG A 150 3.75 1.00 -30.85
C ARG A 150 3.47 2.40 -31.40
N GLU A 151 2.91 2.46 -32.59
CA GLU A 151 2.59 3.71 -33.30
C GLU A 151 1.69 4.64 -32.46
N LEU A 152 0.86 4.09 -31.59
CA LEU A 152 0.01 4.87 -30.68
C LEU A 152 0.84 5.85 -29.81
N PHE A 153 2.08 5.52 -29.53
CA PHE A 153 2.96 6.34 -28.69
C PHE A 153 3.82 7.35 -29.47
N GLU A 154 3.84 7.31 -30.83
CA GLU A 154 4.78 8.12 -31.62
C GLU A 154 4.51 9.63 -31.50
N SER A 155 3.24 10.01 -31.40
CA SER A 155 2.84 11.41 -31.26
C SER A 155 2.87 11.90 -29.80
N LEU A 156 3.08 11.01 -28.82
CA LEU A 156 2.98 11.36 -27.40
C LEU A 156 4.34 11.79 -26.84
N ASN A 157 4.32 12.82 -26.01
CA ASN A 157 5.52 13.22 -25.28
C ASN A 157 5.89 12.12 -24.24
N PRO A 158 7.05 11.45 -24.38
CA PRO A 158 7.41 10.34 -23.50
C PRO A 158 7.62 10.75 -22.04
N GLU A 159 7.90 12.02 -21.77
CA GLU A 159 8.15 12.53 -20.42
C GLU A 159 6.86 12.92 -19.69
N LYS A 160 5.77 13.14 -20.43
CA LYS A 160 4.50 13.51 -19.81
C LYS A 160 3.82 12.30 -19.18
N PRO A 161 3.53 12.34 -17.87
CA PRO A 161 2.79 11.23 -17.26
C PRO A 161 1.33 11.25 -17.73
N MET A 162 0.88 10.15 -18.33
CA MET A 162 -0.48 9.98 -18.84
C MET A 162 -1.00 8.59 -18.44
N ASP A 163 -2.32 8.50 -18.27
CA ASP A 163 -2.98 7.22 -18.00
C ASP A 163 -3.53 6.61 -19.28
N MET A 164 -3.36 5.28 -19.44
CA MET A 164 -3.84 4.61 -20.65
C MET A 164 -5.35 4.70 -20.78
N THR A 165 -6.08 4.38 -19.70
CA THR A 165 -7.56 4.27 -19.75
C THR A 165 -8.29 5.60 -19.55
N GLU A 166 -7.66 6.57 -18.87
CA GLU A 166 -8.31 7.87 -18.62
C GLU A 166 -7.92 8.94 -19.65
N ASP A 167 -6.70 8.86 -20.22
CA ASP A 167 -6.18 9.89 -21.13
C ASP A 167 -6.03 9.38 -22.58
N ILE A 168 -5.21 8.32 -22.78
CA ILE A 168 -4.74 7.94 -24.13
C ILE A 168 -5.83 7.24 -24.94
N ILE A 169 -6.41 6.17 -24.41
CA ILE A 169 -7.41 5.38 -25.17
C ILE A 169 -8.65 6.23 -25.51
N PRO A 170 -9.21 7.03 -24.58
CA PRO A 170 -10.34 7.89 -24.94
C PRO A 170 -10.03 8.90 -26.08
N GLU A 171 -8.81 9.45 -26.09
CA GLU A 171 -8.42 10.37 -27.15
C GLU A 171 -8.24 9.63 -28.50
N ALA A 172 -7.62 8.45 -28.47
CA ALA A 172 -7.46 7.60 -29.65
C ALA A 172 -8.82 7.14 -30.23
N VAL A 173 -9.82 6.92 -29.37
CA VAL A 173 -11.19 6.63 -29.84
C VAL A 173 -11.78 7.83 -30.58
N LYS A 174 -11.60 9.04 -30.04
CA LYS A 174 -12.10 10.28 -30.69
C LYS A 174 -11.43 10.54 -32.03
N SER A 175 -10.14 10.24 -32.17
CA SER A 175 -9.39 10.41 -33.40
C SER A 175 -9.60 9.30 -34.43
N GLY A 176 -10.29 8.21 -34.02
CA GLY A 176 -10.49 7.04 -34.89
C GLY A 176 -9.31 6.06 -34.92
N GLU A 177 -8.34 6.27 -34.05
CA GLU A 177 -7.15 5.42 -33.93
C GLU A 177 -7.37 4.21 -33.00
N ALA A 178 -8.48 4.18 -32.28
CA ALA A 178 -8.83 3.07 -31.38
C ALA A 178 -10.29 2.63 -31.55
N VAL A 179 -10.51 1.33 -31.32
CA VAL A 179 -11.86 0.72 -31.33
C VAL A 179 -12.15 0.21 -29.91
N LEU A 180 -13.36 0.46 -29.44
CA LEU A 180 -13.87 -0.14 -28.20
C LEU A 180 -14.70 -1.37 -28.54
N LEU A 181 -14.41 -2.49 -27.90
CA LEU A 181 -15.15 -3.73 -28.01
C LEU A 181 -16.00 -3.94 -26.75
N ASP A 182 -17.30 -4.09 -26.94
CA ASP A 182 -18.21 -4.39 -25.83
C ASP A 182 -17.81 -5.70 -25.13
N GLY A 183 -17.46 -5.60 -23.88
CA GLY A 183 -17.04 -6.74 -23.08
C GLY A 183 -18.20 -7.68 -22.74
N LYS A 184 -17.91 -8.97 -22.72
CA LYS A 184 -18.86 -10.02 -22.34
C LYS A 184 -18.51 -10.59 -20.97
N GLY A 185 -19.51 -11.10 -20.27
CA GLY A 185 -19.29 -11.70 -18.96
C GLY A 185 -19.05 -10.67 -17.88
N TYR A 186 -18.25 -11.03 -16.91
CA TYR A 186 -18.00 -10.18 -15.74
C TYR A 186 -16.72 -9.36 -15.91
N TYR A 187 -16.81 -8.11 -15.52
CA TYR A 187 -15.64 -7.23 -15.35
C TYR A 187 -15.82 -6.40 -14.08
N LYS A 188 -14.77 -6.33 -13.29
CA LYS A 188 -14.73 -5.42 -12.13
C LYS A 188 -13.32 -4.90 -11.90
N ARG A 189 -13.16 -3.59 -12.01
CA ARG A 189 -11.93 -2.90 -11.63
C ARG A 189 -11.97 -2.73 -10.11
N ILE A 190 -10.93 -3.18 -9.43
CA ILE A 190 -10.84 -3.18 -7.97
C ILE A 190 -10.02 -1.96 -7.55
N THR A 191 -10.72 -0.87 -7.28
CA THR A 191 -10.10 0.41 -6.93
C THR A 191 -10.57 0.95 -5.57
N THR A 192 -11.58 0.34 -4.95
CA THR A 192 -12.09 0.74 -3.63
C THR A 192 -12.34 -0.51 -2.78
N PRO A 193 -12.40 -0.37 -1.44
CA PRO A 193 -12.80 -1.49 -0.57
C PRO A 193 -14.20 -2.05 -0.93
N GLU A 194 -15.12 -1.19 -1.32
CA GLU A 194 -16.45 -1.61 -1.79
C GLU A 194 -16.34 -2.47 -3.05
N ALA A 195 -15.57 -2.03 -4.05
CA ALA A 195 -15.36 -2.79 -5.29
C ALA A 195 -14.72 -4.15 -4.99
N PHE A 196 -13.77 -4.19 -4.04
CA PHE A 196 -13.13 -5.43 -3.59
C PHE A 196 -14.16 -6.40 -2.99
N LEU A 197 -14.98 -5.93 -2.04
CA LEU A 197 -16.00 -6.78 -1.40
C LEU A 197 -17.06 -7.25 -2.39
N ASN A 198 -17.49 -6.38 -3.30
CA ASN A 198 -18.46 -6.74 -4.34
C ASN A 198 -17.88 -7.78 -5.30
N CYS A 199 -16.59 -7.67 -5.65
CA CYS A 199 -15.91 -8.68 -6.46
C CYS A 199 -15.83 -10.03 -5.71
N GLN A 200 -15.50 -10.04 -4.43
CA GLN A 200 -15.50 -11.24 -3.58
C GLN A 200 -16.88 -11.93 -3.64
N ARG A 201 -17.93 -11.15 -3.42
CA ARG A 201 -19.31 -11.69 -3.47
C ARG A 201 -19.62 -12.27 -4.85
N HIS A 202 -19.28 -11.57 -5.93
CA HIS A 202 -19.49 -12.09 -7.28
C HIS A 202 -18.79 -13.44 -7.47
N MET A 203 -17.51 -13.54 -7.06
CA MET A 203 -16.75 -14.78 -7.18
C MET A 203 -17.39 -15.94 -6.41
N LEU A 204 -17.97 -15.65 -5.24
CA LEU A 204 -18.66 -16.66 -4.43
C LEU A 204 -19.99 -17.11 -5.06
N TYR A 205 -20.81 -16.16 -5.51
CA TYR A 205 -22.18 -16.45 -5.97
C TYR A 205 -22.22 -16.94 -7.42
N ASN A 206 -21.29 -16.50 -8.26
CA ASN A 206 -21.39 -16.71 -9.73
C ASN A 206 -20.23 -17.53 -10.32
N GLU A 207 -19.04 -17.52 -9.69
CA GLU A 207 -17.84 -18.19 -10.24
C GLU A 207 -17.46 -19.46 -9.45
N ASN A 208 -18.36 -19.94 -8.61
CA ASN A 208 -18.19 -21.19 -7.83
C ASN A 208 -16.93 -21.19 -6.93
N MET A 209 -16.53 -20.04 -6.42
CA MET A 209 -15.38 -19.93 -5.52
C MET A 209 -15.74 -20.21 -4.06
N SER A 210 -16.99 -20.63 -3.80
CA SER A 210 -17.40 -21.02 -2.44
C SER A 210 -16.60 -22.25 -1.99
N GLN A 211 -16.07 -22.21 -0.80
CA GLN A 211 -15.25 -23.28 -0.22
C GLN A 211 -15.42 -23.31 1.29
N ARG A 212 -15.57 -24.51 1.83
CA ARG A 212 -15.60 -24.74 3.25
C ARG A 212 -14.87 -26.08 3.53
N LEU A 213 -13.64 -25.98 3.95
CA LEU A 213 -12.82 -27.16 4.17
C LEU A 213 -13.32 -27.92 5.41
N THR A 214 -13.57 -29.22 5.25
CA THR A 214 -14.11 -30.10 6.30
C THR A 214 -13.17 -30.30 7.51
N GLU A 215 -11.88 -30.02 7.31
CA GLU A 215 -10.87 -30.11 8.35
C GLU A 215 -11.02 -29.02 9.43
N ASN A 216 -11.70 -27.93 9.08
CA ASN A 216 -11.90 -26.81 10.00
C ASN A 216 -12.98 -27.14 11.04
N ASN A 217 -12.81 -26.64 12.26
CA ASN A 217 -13.77 -26.84 13.34
C ASN A 217 -14.79 -25.68 13.37
N PHE A 218 -16.04 -26.02 13.15
CA PHE A 218 -17.15 -25.07 13.14
C PHE A 218 -18.23 -25.37 14.18
N SER A 219 -17.93 -26.18 15.18
CA SER A 219 -18.91 -26.63 16.17
C SER A 219 -19.53 -25.43 16.93
N GLY A 220 -20.84 -25.31 16.85
CA GLY A 220 -21.60 -24.24 17.52
C GLY A 220 -21.55 -22.88 16.80
N ALA A 221 -21.03 -22.82 15.57
CA ALA A 221 -21.05 -21.61 14.75
C ALA A 221 -22.19 -21.67 13.74
N ALA A 222 -22.81 -20.51 13.42
CA ALA A 222 -23.79 -20.36 12.34
C ALA A 222 -23.06 -19.86 11.09
N ILE A 223 -23.08 -20.64 10.01
CA ILE A 223 -22.37 -20.30 8.78
C ILE A 223 -23.36 -20.28 7.61
N GLY A 224 -23.51 -19.11 6.99
CA GLY A 224 -24.30 -18.91 5.76
C GLY A 224 -23.57 -19.43 4.54
N GLU A 225 -24.30 -19.52 3.42
CA GLU A 225 -23.74 -19.97 2.13
C GLU A 225 -24.21 -19.02 1.02
N PRO A 226 -23.38 -18.74 -0.01
CA PRO A 226 -22.02 -19.22 -0.19
C PRO A 226 -21.00 -18.43 0.67
N VAL A 227 -19.91 -19.08 1.06
CA VAL A 227 -18.78 -18.46 1.77
C VAL A 227 -17.46 -19.06 1.27
N TYR A 228 -16.37 -18.36 1.47
CA TYR A 228 -15.03 -18.94 1.36
C TYR A 228 -14.42 -19.02 2.76
N ILE A 229 -14.04 -20.23 3.16
CA ILE A 229 -13.31 -20.47 4.42
C ILE A 229 -12.03 -21.24 4.08
N GLY A 230 -10.91 -20.61 4.29
CA GLY A 230 -9.59 -21.12 3.90
C GLY A 230 -9.04 -22.20 4.83
N GLU A 231 -7.75 -22.46 4.72
CA GLU A 231 -7.05 -23.49 5.47
C GLU A 231 -6.79 -23.07 6.92
N ASN A 232 -6.84 -24.02 7.86
CA ASN A 232 -6.52 -23.81 9.28
C ASN A 232 -7.32 -22.68 9.92
N VAL A 233 -8.54 -22.44 9.45
CA VAL A 233 -9.44 -21.43 10.02
C VAL A 233 -10.14 -22.02 11.25
N SER A 234 -10.26 -21.23 12.32
CA SER A 234 -11.00 -21.60 13.52
C SER A 234 -12.21 -20.65 13.67
N VAL A 235 -13.43 -21.21 13.58
CA VAL A 235 -14.66 -20.45 13.84
C VAL A 235 -15.33 -21.07 15.08
N MET A 236 -15.21 -20.38 16.20
CA MET A 236 -15.65 -20.90 17.51
C MET A 236 -17.15 -20.73 17.71
N SER A 237 -17.68 -21.47 18.70
CA SER A 237 -19.08 -21.43 19.11
C SER A 237 -19.57 -19.99 19.34
N GLY A 238 -20.78 -19.70 18.91
CA GLY A 238 -21.38 -18.36 19.01
C GLY A 238 -21.00 -17.42 17.85
N SER A 239 -20.09 -17.84 16.96
CA SER A 239 -19.78 -17.05 15.75
C SER A 239 -20.91 -17.12 14.74
N VAL A 240 -21.10 -16.02 14.00
CA VAL A 240 -22.03 -15.95 12.86
C VAL A 240 -21.26 -15.46 11.63
N ILE A 241 -21.10 -16.32 10.64
CA ILE A 241 -20.48 -15.96 9.35
C ILE A 241 -21.60 -15.80 8.33
N GLU A 242 -21.83 -14.58 7.88
CA GLU A 242 -22.90 -14.31 6.91
C GLU A 242 -22.50 -14.74 5.49
N SER A 243 -23.51 -15.13 4.70
CA SER A 243 -23.35 -15.46 3.28
C SER A 243 -22.63 -14.31 2.54
N GLY A 244 -21.74 -14.65 1.61
CA GLY A 244 -20.91 -13.68 0.90
C GLY A 244 -19.64 -13.27 1.64
N SER A 245 -19.36 -13.89 2.81
CA SER A 245 -18.13 -13.61 3.57
C SER A 245 -16.95 -14.47 3.14
N VAL A 246 -15.76 -13.93 3.35
CA VAL A 246 -14.48 -14.62 3.09
C VAL A 246 -13.65 -14.61 4.38
N ILE A 247 -13.32 -15.80 4.87
CA ILE A 247 -12.42 -15.98 6.02
C ILE A 247 -11.16 -16.66 5.49
N ASP A 248 -10.07 -15.92 5.40
CA ASP A 248 -8.84 -16.41 4.75
C ASP A 248 -8.00 -17.28 5.72
N ASN A 249 -6.98 -17.92 5.20
CA ASN A 249 -6.16 -18.94 5.88
C ASN A 249 -5.68 -18.50 7.28
N ASN A 250 -5.70 -19.43 8.22
CA ASN A 250 -5.21 -19.26 9.61
C ASN A 250 -5.95 -18.17 10.41
N ALA A 251 -7.09 -17.67 9.93
CA ALA A 251 -7.88 -16.68 10.68
C ALA A 251 -8.67 -17.35 11.82
N VAL A 252 -8.96 -16.56 12.87
CA VAL A 252 -9.69 -17.04 14.05
C VAL A 252 -10.88 -16.12 14.33
N VAL A 253 -12.10 -16.69 14.41
CA VAL A 253 -13.32 -15.96 14.80
C VAL A 253 -13.85 -16.59 16.09
N LYS A 254 -13.86 -15.81 17.18
CA LYS A 254 -14.14 -16.29 18.56
C LYS A 254 -15.53 -15.85 19.09
N GLY A 255 -16.61 -16.02 18.31
CA GLY A 255 -17.94 -15.60 18.73
C GLY A 255 -18.33 -14.20 18.21
N GLY A 256 -17.70 -13.76 17.14
CA GLY A 256 -18.05 -12.52 16.43
C GLY A 256 -19.00 -12.77 15.28
N LYS A 257 -19.64 -11.70 14.81
CA LYS A 257 -20.45 -11.68 13.60
C LYS A 257 -19.61 -11.12 12.45
N VAL A 258 -19.56 -11.84 11.32
CA VAL A 258 -18.76 -11.43 10.17
C VAL A 258 -19.63 -11.37 8.89
N ASN A 259 -19.67 -10.20 8.29
CA ASN A 259 -20.14 -9.94 6.93
C ASN A 259 -19.02 -9.17 6.24
N GLY A 260 -18.20 -9.86 5.43
CA GLY A 260 -17.07 -9.20 4.76
C GLY A 260 -15.85 -10.08 4.60
N TYR A 261 -14.67 -9.47 4.68
CA TYR A 261 -13.40 -10.15 4.47
C TYR A 261 -12.57 -10.14 5.76
N VAL A 262 -12.15 -11.33 6.19
CA VAL A 262 -11.21 -11.50 7.32
C VAL A 262 -9.94 -12.16 6.76
N GLY A 263 -8.86 -11.41 6.73
CA GLY A 263 -7.60 -11.78 6.09
C GLY A 263 -6.75 -12.78 6.86
N ILE A 264 -5.72 -13.28 6.20
CA ILE A 264 -4.82 -14.33 6.72
C ILE A 264 -4.34 -14.03 8.14
N GLY A 265 -4.56 -14.99 9.06
CA GLY A 265 -4.02 -14.91 10.41
C GLY A 265 -4.62 -13.82 11.29
N SER A 266 -5.75 -13.23 10.89
CA SER A 266 -6.43 -12.22 11.70
C SER A 266 -7.25 -12.86 12.81
N VAL A 267 -7.49 -12.09 13.87
CA VAL A 267 -8.28 -12.55 15.02
C VAL A 267 -9.48 -11.60 15.21
N VAL A 268 -10.69 -12.15 15.18
CA VAL A 268 -11.93 -11.45 15.48
C VAL A 268 -12.49 -12.03 16.77
N SER A 269 -12.45 -11.26 17.84
CA SER A 269 -12.86 -11.73 19.17
C SER A 269 -14.39 -11.69 19.36
N GLU A 270 -14.82 -12.06 20.55
CA GLU A 270 -16.24 -12.19 20.92
C GLU A 270 -17.00 -10.86 20.76
N ARG A 271 -18.27 -10.97 20.39
CA ARG A 271 -19.17 -9.82 20.25
C ARG A 271 -18.70 -8.76 19.23
N CYS A 272 -17.69 -9.05 18.43
CA CYS A 272 -17.33 -8.18 17.30
C CYS A 272 -18.42 -8.22 16.23
N ASP A 273 -18.62 -7.09 15.56
CA ASP A 273 -19.59 -6.96 14.45
C ASP A 273 -18.87 -6.36 13.24
N ILE A 274 -18.57 -7.21 12.27
CA ILE A 274 -17.91 -6.82 11.02
C ILE A 274 -18.99 -6.69 9.96
N ASN A 275 -19.35 -5.45 9.61
CA ASN A 275 -20.45 -5.17 8.69
C ASN A 275 -19.92 -4.66 7.33
N SER A 276 -19.90 -5.53 6.31
CA SER A 276 -19.40 -5.23 4.97
C SER A 276 -18.02 -4.52 5.03
N ALA A 277 -17.11 -5.05 5.86
CA ALA A 277 -15.81 -4.43 6.13
C ALA A 277 -14.67 -5.37 5.76
N VAL A 278 -13.46 -4.81 5.70
CA VAL A 278 -12.22 -5.53 5.35
C VAL A 278 -11.29 -5.54 6.55
N VAL A 279 -10.98 -6.72 7.05
CA VAL A 279 -9.97 -6.93 8.10
C VAL A 279 -8.74 -7.55 7.41
N CYS A 280 -7.66 -6.78 7.29
CA CYS A 280 -6.45 -7.22 6.57
C CYS A 280 -5.62 -8.19 7.40
N ARG A 281 -4.64 -8.83 6.75
CA ARG A 281 -3.74 -9.86 7.31
C ARG A 281 -3.23 -9.51 8.72
N GLY A 282 -3.37 -10.45 9.65
CA GLY A 282 -2.78 -10.35 10.99
C GLY A 282 -3.37 -9.27 11.88
N ALA A 283 -4.46 -8.64 11.48
CA ALA A 283 -5.14 -7.66 12.35
C ALA A 283 -5.82 -8.37 13.52
N VAL A 284 -5.86 -7.68 14.67
CA VAL A 284 -6.47 -8.21 15.90
C VAL A 284 -7.58 -7.26 16.35
N LEU A 285 -8.79 -7.79 16.44
CA LEU A 285 -9.95 -7.07 16.95
C LEU A 285 -10.35 -7.68 18.30
N ASP A 286 -10.21 -6.90 19.36
CA ASP A 286 -10.61 -7.33 20.70
C ASP A 286 -12.15 -7.34 20.86
N SER A 287 -12.66 -7.85 21.96
CA SER A 287 -14.09 -8.08 22.19
C SER A 287 -14.95 -6.82 22.01
N GLY A 288 -16.05 -6.95 21.29
CA GLY A 288 -17.05 -5.89 21.13
C GLY A 288 -16.73 -4.81 20.10
N VAL A 289 -15.68 -5.00 19.31
CA VAL A 289 -15.31 -4.05 18.22
C VAL A 289 -16.40 -4.07 17.14
N LYS A 290 -16.75 -2.88 16.63
CA LYS A 290 -17.72 -2.73 15.53
C LYS A 290 -17.03 -2.08 14.33
N CYS A 291 -17.15 -2.71 13.16
CA CYS A 291 -16.61 -2.19 11.89
C CYS A 291 -17.76 -1.90 10.94
N GLY A 292 -17.95 -0.64 10.60
CA GLY A 292 -18.98 -0.18 9.69
C GLY A 292 -18.67 -0.48 8.23
N GLU A 293 -19.67 -0.32 7.37
CA GLU A 293 -19.59 -0.63 5.93
C GLU A 293 -18.35 -0.01 5.28
N TYR A 294 -17.63 -0.84 4.52
CA TYR A 294 -16.45 -0.44 3.74
C TYR A 294 -15.30 0.13 4.58
N SER A 295 -15.38 -0.03 5.92
CA SER A 295 -14.22 0.29 6.75
C SER A 295 -13.12 -0.74 6.51
N VAL A 296 -11.87 -0.32 6.70
CA VAL A 296 -10.71 -1.18 6.46
C VAL A 296 -9.78 -1.17 7.67
N ILE A 297 -9.56 -2.34 8.23
CA ILE A 297 -8.57 -2.53 9.30
C ILE A 297 -7.28 -3.03 8.65
N GLY A 298 -6.26 -2.20 8.62
CA GLY A 298 -4.99 -2.46 7.94
C GLY A 298 -4.19 -3.61 8.56
N GLU A 299 -3.17 -4.05 7.82
CA GLU A 299 -2.36 -5.21 8.18
C GLU A 299 -1.72 -5.04 9.57
N LYS A 300 -1.89 -6.07 10.44
CA LYS A 300 -1.33 -6.07 11.80
C LYS A 300 -1.81 -4.90 12.68
N ALA A 301 -2.93 -4.28 12.34
CA ALA A 301 -3.53 -3.27 13.23
C ALA A 301 -4.19 -3.96 14.44
N HIS A 302 -4.21 -3.28 15.59
CA HIS A 302 -4.85 -3.78 16.81
C HIS A 302 -5.97 -2.83 17.23
N ILE A 303 -7.18 -3.34 17.26
CA ILE A 303 -8.37 -2.57 17.63
C ILE A 303 -8.82 -3.05 19.02
N ALA A 304 -8.62 -2.20 20.02
CA ALA A 304 -8.93 -2.58 21.41
C ALA A 304 -10.47 -2.60 21.66
N SER A 305 -10.86 -3.31 22.70
CA SER A 305 -12.24 -3.67 23.02
C SER A 305 -13.23 -2.49 22.94
N GLU A 306 -14.43 -2.78 22.45
CA GLU A 306 -15.57 -1.84 22.38
C GLU A 306 -15.33 -0.63 21.46
N ALA A 307 -14.25 -0.62 20.67
CA ALA A 307 -14.02 0.46 19.69
C ALA A 307 -15.02 0.36 18.52
N VAL A 308 -15.38 1.50 17.97
CA VAL A 308 -16.32 1.62 16.83
C VAL A 308 -15.59 2.31 15.68
N ILE A 309 -15.46 1.62 14.58
CA ILE A 309 -14.87 2.14 13.34
C ILE A 309 -16.03 2.43 12.39
N GLU A 310 -16.28 3.70 12.11
CA GLU A 310 -17.42 4.11 11.31
C GLU A 310 -17.26 3.75 9.82
N LYS A 311 -18.35 3.86 9.07
CA LYS A 311 -18.42 3.58 7.64
C LYS A 311 -17.29 4.28 6.86
N GLY A 312 -16.56 3.52 6.03
CA GLY A 312 -15.51 4.02 5.14
C GLY A 312 -14.20 4.42 5.84
N VAL A 313 -14.12 4.27 7.16
CA VAL A 313 -12.91 4.65 7.90
C VAL A 313 -11.81 3.61 7.71
N GLY A 314 -10.60 4.06 7.36
CA GLY A 314 -9.42 3.22 7.24
C GLY A 314 -8.48 3.36 8.43
N ILE A 315 -8.07 2.23 8.99
CA ILE A 315 -7.03 2.16 10.02
C ILE A 315 -5.77 1.59 9.34
N TRP A 316 -4.70 2.38 9.27
CA TRP A 316 -3.46 1.99 8.57
C TRP A 316 -2.76 0.83 9.28
N SER A 317 -1.89 0.15 8.53
CA SER A 317 -1.17 -1.05 9.01
C SER A 317 -0.34 -0.76 10.27
N GLY A 318 -0.40 -1.70 11.22
CA GLY A 318 0.34 -1.63 12.48
C GLY A 318 -0.18 -0.62 13.48
N LYS A 319 -1.36 0.00 13.23
CA LYS A 319 -1.92 0.99 14.14
C LYS A 319 -2.69 0.34 15.28
N THR A 320 -2.72 1.02 16.42
CA THR A 320 -3.54 0.62 17.57
C THR A 320 -4.66 1.66 17.77
N VAL A 321 -5.88 1.16 17.97
CA VAL A 321 -7.05 1.96 18.32
C VAL A 321 -7.38 1.66 19.78
N GLU A 322 -7.57 2.69 20.58
CA GLU A 322 -7.79 2.56 22.01
C GLU A 322 -9.19 2.02 22.35
N LYS A 323 -9.30 1.43 23.53
CA LYS A 323 -10.54 0.85 24.05
C LYS A 323 -11.67 1.90 24.05
N GLY A 324 -12.84 1.51 23.49
CA GLY A 324 -14.04 2.36 23.47
C GLY A 324 -13.94 3.55 22.52
N ALA A 325 -12.86 3.70 21.76
CA ALA A 325 -12.72 4.80 20.81
C ALA A 325 -13.78 4.71 19.71
N ARG A 326 -14.28 5.87 19.27
CA ARG A 326 -15.19 5.94 18.13
C ARG A 326 -14.56 6.80 17.03
N LEU A 327 -14.28 6.20 15.89
CA LEU A 327 -13.50 6.81 14.83
C LEU A 327 -14.36 7.11 13.60
N TYR A 328 -14.37 8.40 13.23
CA TYR A 328 -15.08 8.96 12.09
C TYR A 328 -14.14 9.32 10.94
N GLU A 329 -12.83 9.26 11.19
CA GLU A 329 -11.79 9.63 10.21
C GLU A 329 -10.68 8.58 10.15
N ASN A 330 -9.99 8.57 9.03
CA ASN A 330 -8.88 7.64 8.77
C ASN A 330 -7.75 7.83 9.78
N VAL A 331 -7.25 6.70 10.31
CA VAL A 331 -6.07 6.68 11.19
C VAL A 331 -4.83 6.33 10.36
N LYS A 332 -4.29 7.33 9.69
CA LYS A 332 -3.09 7.21 8.83
C LYS A 332 -1.80 7.30 9.63
N ARG A 333 -1.79 8.13 10.67
CA ARG A 333 -0.62 8.31 11.53
C ARG A 333 -0.75 7.42 12.76
N SER A 334 0.35 6.88 13.24
CA SER A 334 0.36 6.36 14.58
C SER A 334 0.16 7.55 15.53
N SER A 335 -0.62 7.35 16.54
CA SER A 335 -0.50 8.12 17.76
C SER A 335 0.88 7.88 18.40
N ASP A 336 1.67 6.96 17.83
CA ASP A 336 3.07 6.78 18.17
C ASP A 336 3.87 7.87 17.44
N SER A 337 3.72 9.08 17.95
CA SER A 337 4.59 10.21 17.69
C SER A 337 5.91 10.04 18.45
N ARG A 338 6.18 8.84 18.97
CA ARG A 338 7.46 8.57 19.63
C ARG A 338 8.57 8.74 18.62
N LEU A 339 9.35 9.77 18.87
CA LEU A 339 10.63 9.92 18.22
C LEU A 339 11.50 8.78 18.76
N VAL A 340 11.78 7.81 17.92
CA VAL A 340 12.67 6.71 18.28
C VAL A 340 14.05 7.09 17.78
N ILE A 341 14.97 7.27 18.74
CA ILE A 341 16.39 7.47 18.44
C ILE A 341 17.06 6.12 18.63
N ASP A 342 17.80 5.67 17.63
CA ASP A 342 18.53 4.41 17.74
C ASP A 342 19.87 4.59 18.47
N GLU A 343 20.56 3.49 18.70
CA GLU A 343 21.86 3.43 19.38
C GLU A 343 22.96 4.22 18.64
N ASN A 344 22.76 4.54 17.37
CA ASN A 344 23.69 5.33 16.56
C ASN A 344 23.35 6.83 16.56
N GLY A 345 22.34 7.24 17.34
CA GLY A 345 21.88 8.61 17.41
C GLY A 345 21.06 9.04 16.20
N GLU A 346 20.54 8.08 15.42
CA GLU A 346 19.69 8.38 14.28
C GLU A 346 18.23 8.39 14.68
N CYS A 347 17.51 9.39 14.21
CA CYS A 347 16.07 9.56 14.45
C CYS A 347 15.36 9.72 13.11
N SER A 348 14.40 8.84 12.85
CA SER A 348 13.56 8.97 11.66
C SER A 348 12.45 9.99 11.94
N LEU A 349 12.47 11.08 11.19
CA LEU A 349 11.41 12.06 11.17
C LEU A 349 10.28 11.62 10.24
N TRP A 350 10.47 10.49 9.51
CA TRP A 350 9.49 9.88 8.64
C TRP A 350 8.56 8.95 9.45
N GLY A 351 7.28 9.15 9.28
CA GLY A 351 6.27 8.18 9.66
C GLY A 351 5.26 8.12 8.54
N GLY A 352 5.76 7.77 7.33
CA GLY A 352 5.02 7.94 6.09
C GLY A 352 5.32 9.26 5.40
N GLU A 353 5.48 10.33 6.16
CA GLU A 353 5.88 11.65 5.65
C GLU A 353 6.75 12.34 6.71
N ALA A 354 7.87 12.90 6.29
CA ALA A 354 8.68 13.77 7.16
C ALA A 354 7.88 15.05 7.38
N THR A 355 7.64 15.41 8.61
CA THR A 355 6.84 16.59 8.90
C THR A 355 7.64 17.62 9.68
N ALA A 356 7.38 18.88 9.40
CA ALA A 356 7.96 19.99 10.15
C ALA A 356 7.61 19.87 11.65
N GLN A 357 6.42 19.34 11.98
CA GLN A 357 6.03 19.10 13.36
C GLN A 357 6.95 18.10 14.08
N LYS A 358 7.35 17.02 13.41
CA LYS A 358 8.25 16.02 14.00
C LYS A 358 9.65 16.61 14.19
N ALA A 359 10.14 17.37 13.21
CA ALA A 359 11.43 18.03 13.30
C ALA A 359 11.43 19.04 14.46
N MET A 360 10.40 19.84 14.58
CA MET A 360 10.22 20.79 15.68
C MET A 360 10.18 20.10 17.05
N LEU A 361 9.40 19.01 17.16
CA LEU A 361 9.30 18.22 18.39
C LEU A 361 10.67 17.61 18.75
N PHE A 362 11.38 17.08 17.75
CA PHE A 362 12.71 16.53 17.96
C PHE A 362 13.69 17.61 18.48
N GLY A 363 13.65 18.81 17.88
CA GLY A 363 14.45 19.95 18.35
C GLY A 363 14.16 20.34 19.77
N LEU A 364 12.85 20.39 20.13
CA LEU A 364 12.39 20.70 21.48
C LEU A 364 12.91 19.64 22.49
N CYS A 365 12.77 18.36 22.17
CA CYS A 365 13.22 17.26 23.05
C CYS A 365 14.76 17.26 23.21
N ALA A 366 15.48 17.40 22.09
CA ALA A 366 16.95 17.45 22.11
C ALA A 366 17.45 18.62 22.97
N ALA A 367 16.87 19.81 22.79
CA ALA A 367 17.26 21.00 23.57
C ALA A 367 16.89 20.86 25.06
N SER A 368 15.73 20.24 25.36
CA SER A 368 15.31 20.00 26.75
C SER A 368 16.22 18.98 27.47
N ALA A 369 16.85 18.09 26.70
CA ALA A 369 17.81 17.11 27.24
C ALA A 369 19.20 17.68 27.40
N ALA A 370 19.51 18.82 26.73
CA ALA A 370 20.83 19.45 26.78
C ALA A 370 21.12 20.07 28.14
N LYS A 371 22.38 20.17 28.48
CA LYS A 371 22.80 20.85 29.71
C LYS A 371 22.55 22.35 29.63
N LYS A 372 22.08 22.92 30.71
CA LYS A 372 21.76 24.35 30.79
C LYS A 372 22.98 25.19 30.43
N GLY A 373 22.80 26.19 29.57
CA GLY A 373 23.87 27.10 29.15
C GLY A 373 24.74 26.57 28.00
N ARG A 374 24.50 25.39 27.49
CA ARG A 374 25.21 24.85 26.32
C ARG A 374 24.44 25.11 25.02
N SER A 375 25.17 25.16 23.92
CA SER A 375 24.57 25.33 22.59
C SER A 375 24.44 24.01 21.84
N ILE A 376 23.53 23.96 20.91
CA ILE A 376 23.35 22.85 19.97
C ILE A 376 23.69 23.39 18.58
N VAL A 377 24.49 22.64 17.82
CA VAL A 377 24.87 23.01 16.45
C VAL A 377 23.97 22.23 15.48
N THR A 378 23.34 22.92 14.55
CA THR A 378 22.44 22.26 13.57
C THR A 378 22.90 22.53 12.14
N VAL A 379 22.91 21.49 11.33
CA VAL A 379 23.25 21.57 9.91
C VAL A 379 22.26 20.71 9.07
N TYR A 380 22.25 20.91 7.76
CA TYR A 380 21.46 20.10 6.84
C TYR A 380 22.36 19.55 5.73
N GLY A 381 22.01 18.36 5.22
CA GLY A 381 22.80 17.65 4.22
C GLY A 381 22.31 17.81 2.78
N SER A 382 21.13 18.42 2.58
CA SER A 382 20.56 18.67 1.24
C SER A 382 19.58 19.84 1.28
N ASP A 383 19.42 20.52 0.18
CA ASP A 383 18.49 21.67 0.09
C ASP A 383 17.03 21.27 0.44
N GLU A 384 16.65 20.04 0.12
CA GLU A 384 15.34 19.49 0.47
C GLU A 384 15.12 19.41 1.98
N SER A 385 16.19 19.29 2.76
CA SER A 385 16.14 19.17 4.21
C SER A 385 16.14 20.53 4.93
N LEU A 386 16.32 21.63 4.21
CA LEU A 386 16.40 22.98 4.79
C LEU A 386 15.15 23.33 5.60
N LEU A 387 13.96 23.03 5.08
CA LEU A 387 12.68 23.33 5.78
C LEU A 387 12.56 22.52 7.08
N LEU A 388 13.01 21.27 7.06
CA LEU A 388 13.01 20.42 8.27
C LEU A 388 14.02 20.95 9.30
N LYS A 389 15.18 21.43 8.82
CA LYS A 389 16.19 22.05 9.70
C LYS A 389 15.64 23.32 10.35
N GLN A 390 14.93 24.16 9.60
CA GLN A 390 14.30 25.37 10.15
C GLN A 390 13.26 25.02 11.23
N ALA A 391 12.45 23.99 11.00
CA ALA A 391 11.48 23.52 11.99
C ALA A 391 12.19 22.97 13.25
N LEU A 392 13.28 22.22 13.08
CA LEU A 392 14.11 21.75 14.18
C LEU A 392 14.64 22.93 15.02
N ASP A 393 15.20 23.94 14.34
CA ASP A 393 15.74 25.14 14.99
C ASP A 393 14.68 25.88 15.81
N CYS A 394 13.46 25.98 15.27
CA CYS A 394 12.31 26.56 16.02
C CYS A 394 12.05 25.78 17.32
N GLY A 395 12.11 24.45 17.26
CA GLY A 395 11.95 23.60 18.45
C GLY A 395 13.06 23.84 19.49
N ILE A 396 14.29 23.94 19.04
CA ILE A 396 15.45 24.22 19.92
C ILE A 396 15.31 25.59 20.59
N CYS A 397 14.94 26.58 19.81
CA CYS A 397 14.73 27.95 20.35
C CYS A 397 13.57 28.00 21.34
N GLN A 398 12.52 27.28 21.09
CA GLN A 398 11.35 27.20 21.98
C GLN A 398 11.71 26.61 23.36
N ALA A 399 12.66 25.66 23.38
CA ALA A 399 13.17 25.09 24.65
C ALA A 399 14.14 26.06 25.41
N GLY A 400 14.49 27.18 24.79
CA GLY A 400 15.43 28.16 25.38
C GLY A 400 16.92 27.88 25.09
N UNK A 401 17.27 26.98 24.19
CA UNK A 401 18.65 26.71 23.86
C UNK A 401 19.08 27.57 22.74
N UNK A 402 20.35 27.91 22.75
CA UNK A 402 20.95 28.63 21.70
C UNK A 402 21.31 27.68 20.59
N UNK A 403 20.86 27.93 19.43
CA UNK A 403 21.24 27.13 18.35
C UNK A 403 22.22 27.89 17.54
N UNK A 404 23.19 27.32 17.20
CA UNK A 404 24.21 27.83 16.35
C UNK A 404 23.97 27.21 15.04
N UNK A 405 23.51 27.87 14.22
CA UNK A 405 23.09 27.34 12.93
C UNK A 405 24.14 27.63 11.92
N UNK A 406 24.56 26.72 11.43
CA UNK A 406 25.47 26.78 10.35
C UNK A 406 24.68 26.50 9.12
N UNK A 407 24.77 27.18 8.28
CA UNK A 407 23.96 27.15 7.10
C UNK A 407 24.74 26.72 5.93
N UNK A 408 25.39 25.72 6.20
CA UNK A 408 26.10 25.12 5.11
C UNK A 408 25.76 23.65 5.05
N UNK A 409 25.81 23.10 4.06
CA UNK A 409 25.67 21.77 3.86
C UNK A 409 26.88 21.10 4.33
N UNK A 410 26.69 20.38 5.17
CA UNK A 410 27.85 19.80 5.72
C UNK A 410 27.71 18.32 5.70
N UNK A 411 28.69 17.75 5.87
CA UNK A 411 28.89 16.37 6.22
C UNK A 411 28.99 16.32 7.73
N ILE A 412 29.12 14.97 8.17
CA ILE A 412 29.21 14.70 9.61
C ILE A 412 30.51 15.29 10.21
N SER A 413 31.58 15.16 9.42
CA SER A 413 32.88 15.71 9.84
C SER A 413 32.85 17.23 10.06
N GLU A 414 32.15 17.94 9.21
CA GLU A 414 32.00 19.39 9.32
C GLU A 414 31.16 19.77 10.55
N LEU A 415 30.09 19.00 10.81
CA LEU A 415 29.29 19.20 12.01
C LEU A 415 30.13 18.92 13.26
N SER A 416 30.92 17.85 13.26
CA SER A 416 31.83 17.55 14.37
C SER A 416 32.81 18.70 14.66
N TYR A 417 33.41 19.22 13.59
CA TYR A 417 34.32 20.39 13.72
C TYR A 417 33.58 21.59 14.31
N ALA A 418 32.37 21.87 13.80
CA ALA A 418 31.58 23.02 14.28
C ALA A 418 31.16 22.86 15.75
N VAL A 419 30.75 21.66 16.19
CA VAL A 419 30.44 21.40 17.59
C VAL A 419 31.63 21.74 18.50
N ASN A 420 32.83 21.29 18.14
CA ASN A 420 34.04 21.59 18.89
C ASN A 420 34.38 23.08 18.84
N ARG A 421 34.35 23.68 17.66
CA ARG A 421 34.75 25.09 17.44
C ARG A 421 33.86 26.07 18.20
N PHE A 422 32.56 25.79 18.29
CA PHE A 422 31.61 26.68 18.96
C PHE A 422 31.25 26.22 20.37
N GLY A 423 31.93 25.21 20.91
CA GLY A 423 31.69 24.72 22.27
C GLY A 423 30.31 24.13 22.48
N GLY A 424 29.73 23.55 21.41
CA GLY A 424 28.42 22.91 21.49
C GLY A 424 28.47 21.64 22.33
N GLU A 425 27.35 21.30 22.95
CA GLU A 425 27.25 20.03 23.67
C GLU A 425 27.14 18.85 22.68
N PHE A 426 26.35 19.04 21.63
CA PHE A 426 26.19 18.06 20.54
C PHE A 426 25.71 18.77 19.27
N GLY A 427 25.76 18.05 18.16
CA GLY A 427 25.30 18.53 16.88
C GLY A 427 24.14 17.66 16.33
N ILE A 428 23.31 18.25 15.49
CA ILE A 428 22.23 17.56 14.77
C ILE A 428 22.37 17.85 13.28
N LEU A 429 22.48 16.78 12.48
CA LEU A 429 22.49 16.83 11.02
C LEU A 429 21.17 16.28 10.50
N ILE A 430 20.48 17.02 9.64
CA ILE A 430 19.23 16.55 9.00
C ILE A 430 19.49 16.24 7.52
N GLY A 431 19.10 15.04 7.08
CA GLY A 431 19.07 14.68 5.66
C GLY A 431 20.41 14.41 5.01
N ALA A 432 21.38 13.87 5.75
CA ALA A 432 22.70 13.57 5.17
C ALA A 432 22.66 12.48 4.09
N ASN A 433 22.04 11.37 4.38
CA ASN A 433 22.00 10.21 3.49
C ASN A 433 20.59 9.90 2.99
N ILE A 434 19.60 10.19 3.83
CA ILE A 434 18.19 9.93 3.54
C ILE A 434 17.40 11.18 3.97
N SER A 435 16.69 11.77 3.05
CA SER A 435 15.79 12.89 3.34
C SER A 435 14.84 12.49 4.50
N GLY A 436 14.70 13.37 5.48
CA GLY A 436 13.81 13.15 6.62
C GLY A 436 14.41 12.35 7.78
N HIS A 437 15.73 12.11 7.79
CA HIS A 437 16.42 11.55 8.95
C HIS A 437 17.25 12.64 9.66
N ALA A 438 17.27 12.59 10.98
CA ALA A 438 18.13 13.41 11.80
C ALA A 438 19.16 12.52 12.49
N ARG A 439 20.39 13.00 12.59
CA ARG A 439 21.48 12.28 13.27
C ARG A 439 22.16 13.18 14.28
N LEU A 440 22.28 12.69 15.52
CA LEU A 440 23.02 13.38 16.58
C LEU A 440 24.49 12.94 16.58
N ILE A 441 25.37 13.88 16.87
CA ILE A 441 26.79 13.58 17.19
C ILE A 441 27.20 14.41 18.40
N SER A 442 27.99 13.81 19.28
CA SER A 442 28.54 14.50 20.43
C SER A 442 29.79 15.31 20.06
N ALA A 443 30.27 16.10 20.97
CA ALA A 443 31.56 16.82 20.83
C ALA A 443 32.66 15.80 20.51
N GLY A 444 33.52 16.14 19.55
CA GLY A 444 34.57 15.23 19.07
C GLY A 444 34.16 14.26 17.97
N GLY A 445 32.92 14.36 17.47
CA GLY A 445 32.41 13.50 16.36
C GLY A 445 32.06 12.08 16.74
N MET A 446 32.03 11.81 18.03
CA MET A 446 31.68 10.50 18.57
C MET A 446 30.14 10.28 18.56
N LEU A 447 29.71 9.05 18.70
CA LEU A 447 28.30 8.75 18.92
C LEU A 447 27.84 9.42 20.23
N PRO A 448 26.58 9.82 20.30
CA PRO A 448 26.04 10.40 21.53
C PRO A 448 26.11 9.43 22.70
N ASP A 449 26.32 9.97 23.90
CA ASP A 449 26.25 9.19 25.14
C ASP A 449 24.83 8.56 25.27
N GLU A 450 24.78 7.29 25.61
CA GLU A 450 23.53 6.55 25.83
C GLU A 450 22.60 7.29 26.80
N LYS A 451 23.14 7.88 27.85
CA LYS A 451 22.35 8.69 28.80
C LYS A 451 21.69 9.92 28.15
N LEU A 452 22.33 10.51 27.15
CA LEU A 452 21.74 11.63 26.39
C LEU A 452 20.59 11.12 25.51
N LEU A 453 20.83 10.00 24.82
CA LEU A 453 19.80 9.36 23.97
C LEU A 453 18.56 8.97 24.80
N ASP A 454 18.78 8.36 25.97
CA ASP A 454 17.70 7.99 26.91
C ASP A 454 16.91 9.20 27.39
N ARG A 455 17.59 10.29 27.72
CA ARG A 455 16.92 11.53 28.14
C ARG A 455 16.05 12.09 27.01
N ILE A 456 16.59 12.18 25.81
CA ILE A 456 15.82 12.67 24.65
C ILE A 456 14.60 11.75 24.40
N GLY A 457 14.82 10.45 24.43
CA GLY A 457 13.75 9.44 24.26
C GLY A 457 12.67 9.55 25.34
N SER A 458 13.04 9.76 26.61
CA SER A 458 12.09 9.89 27.71
C SER A 458 11.24 11.16 27.60
N ILE A 459 11.81 12.24 27.14
CA ILE A 459 11.08 13.48 26.90
C ILE A 459 10.02 13.31 25.81
N UNK A 460 10.40 12.70 25.02
CA UNK A 460 9.53 12.43 23.96
C UNK A 460 8.32 11.67 24.35
N UNK A 461 8.61 11.03 25.24
CA UNK A 461 7.63 10.26 25.83
C UNK A 461 6.65 11.08 26.62
N VAL A 462 7.06 11.93 27.26
CA VAL A 462 6.28 12.87 28.09
C VAL A 462 5.45 13.80 27.19
N TRP A 463 6.04 14.39 26.18
CA TRP A 463 5.34 15.27 25.24
C TRP A 463 4.31 14.55 24.39
N GLY A 464 4.55 13.31 24.02
CA GLY A 464 3.59 12.46 23.33
C GLY A 464 2.36 12.17 24.21
N PHE A 465 2.57 12.05 25.52
CA PHE A 465 1.49 11.80 26.48
C PHE A 465 0.64 13.07 26.74
N LEU A 466 1.29 14.21 26.82
CA LEU A 466 0.58 15.49 27.07
C LEU A 466 -0.33 15.92 25.90
N ARG A 467 0.00 15.53 24.69
CA ARG A 467 -0.86 15.82 23.53
C ARG A 467 -2.17 15.03 23.52
N ARG A 468 -2.27 13.96 24.33
CA ARG A 468 -3.49 13.14 24.46
C ARG A 468 -4.50 13.69 25.48
N VAL A 469 -4.10 14.68 26.26
CA VAL A 469 -4.93 15.22 27.36
C VAL A 469 -5.50 16.60 27.03
N VAL A 470 -5.10 17.20 25.93
CA VAL A 470 -5.64 18.50 25.47
C VAL A 470 -6.42 18.25 24.11
#